data_62fb9c7ea290094730916f438fbffd4c
#
_entry.id   62fb9c7ea290094730916f438fbffd4c
#
_cell.length_a   1.000
_cell.length_b   1.000
_cell.length_c   1.000
_cell.angle_alpha   90.00
_cell.angle_beta   90.00
_cell.angle_gamma   90.00
#
_symmetry.space_group_name_H-M   'P 1'
#
loop_
_entity.id
_entity.type
_entity.pdbx_description
1 polymer ?
#
loop_
_entity_poly.entity_id
_entity_poly.type
_entity_poly.pdbx_seq_one_letter_code
_entity_poly.pdbx_strand_id
1 'polypeptide(L)'
;MNTTTKPNYKKTLRACYLGFITQAIAANFAPLLFLKLHNDYQIPLGLIALIPTAFFFTQLVVDIFCARFVDRIGYRVSIVASEAFSAVGLIALAFLPEILPSAYAGIMISVVLYAIGSGLIEVLCSPIVEACPFENKEATMSLLHSFYCWGWLGVTLISTLLFTTLGIDNWKYIACFWAIVPLYNIYNFATCPIEKIIEDGKGMTILQLFKSPLFWVAVVLMVCSGASELSMAQWASAFVESGLGFSKTVCDLAGPCLFAVTMGISRVFYGKFGEKVDLMKFMIGSGVLCLICYVMASLSHNPIVALLGCIMCGFSVGIMWPGTLSISSKKIPTGGTAMFALLAMAGDLGGSIGPSTVGMISQKAGDNLQYGLFFGGIFPVVLVIFLIILKFMKKPL
;
A
#
# COMPACT_ATOMS: atom_id res chain seq x y z
N MET A 1 -39.34 24.49 -6.47
CA MET A 1 -39.12 23.14 -5.94
C MET A 1 -37.66 22.77 -6.19
N ASN A 2 -36.80 23.01 -5.20
CA ASN A 2 -35.42 22.54 -5.28
C ASN A 2 -35.40 21.05 -4.94
N THR A 3 -35.37 20.21 -5.93
CA THR A 3 -35.05 18.79 -5.77
C THR A 3 -33.58 18.69 -5.37
N THR A 4 -33.29 18.75 -4.07
CA THR A 4 -31.97 18.38 -3.53
C THR A 4 -31.80 16.88 -3.78
N THR A 5 -31.20 16.53 -4.92
CA THR A 5 -30.78 15.16 -5.21
C THR A 5 -29.81 14.74 -4.10
N LYS A 6 -30.14 13.67 -3.37
CA LYS A 6 -29.25 13.12 -2.32
C LYS A 6 -27.85 12.90 -2.90
N PRO A 7 -26.78 13.29 -2.17
CA PRO A 7 -25.41 13.10 -2.63
C PRO A 7 -25.12 11.64 -3.01
N ASN A 8 -24.53 11.42 -4.17
CA ASN A 8 -24.22 10.07 -4.65
C ASN A 8 -22.83 9.62 -4.15
N TYR A 9 -22.74 9.15 -2.94
CA TYR A 9 -21.48 8.65 -2.34
C TYR A 9 -20.91 7.39 -3.01
N LYS A 10 -21.71 6.65 -3.82
CA LYS A 10 -21.18 5.56 -4.66
C LYS A 10 -20.21 6.09 -5.70
N LYS A 11 -20.40 7.34 -6.17
CA LYS A 11 -19.44 8.01 -7.08
C LYS A 11 -18.12 8.28 -6.37
N THR A 12 -18.17 8.76 -5.13
CA THR A 12 -16.99 8.99 -4.28
C THR A 12 -16.23 7.69 -4.05
N LEU A 13 -16.92 6.62 -3.70
CA LEU A 13 -16.33 5.31 -3.47
C LEU A 13 -15.63 4.78 -4.73
N ARG A 14 -16.26 4.92 -5.91
CA ARG A 14 -15.63 4.52 -7.20
C ARG A 14 -14.39 5.36 -7.52
N ALA A 15 -14.43 6.66 -7.23
CA ALA A 15 -13.26 7.53 -7.41
C ALA A 15 -12.10 7.07 -6.49
N CYS A 16 -12.38 6.72 -5.23
CA CYS A 16 -11.37 6.20 -4.31
C CYS A 16 -10.84 4.81 -4.74
N TYR A 17 -11.67 3.95 -5.33
CA TYR A 17 -11.22 2.68 -5.93
C TYR A 17 -10.22 2.92 -7.07
N LEU A 18 -10.51 3.85 -7.97
CA LEU A 18 -9.59 4.25 -9.04
C LEU A 18 -8.34 4.92 -8.49
N GLY A 19 -8.45 5.68 -7.40
CA GLY A 19 -7.31 6.24 -6.68
C GLY A 19 -6.33 5.16 -6.22
N PHE A 20 -6.82 4.09 -5.59
CA PHE A 20 -5.95 2.96 -5.19
C PHE A 20 -5.37 2.21 -6.41
N ILE A 21 -6.07 2.15 -7.55
CA ILE A 21 -5.48 1.64 -8.80
C ILE A 21 -4.38 2.60 -9.28
N THR A 22 -4.57 3.92 -9.24
CA THR A 22 -3.53 4.91 -9.57
C THR A 22 -2.30 4.73 -8.67
N GLN A 23 -2.50 4.56 -7.36
CA GLN A 23 -1.42 4.29 -6.40
C GLN A 23 -0.65 3.02 -6.77
N ALA A 24 -1.37 1.94 -7.10
CA ALA A 24 -0.75 0.68 -7.50
C ALA A 24 0.06 0.82 -8.80
N ILE A 25 -0.42 1.59 -9.79
CA ILE A 25 0.31 1.90 -11.03
C ILE A 25 1.60 2.63 -10.69
N ALA A 26 1.52 3.69 -9.88
CA ALA A 26 2.67 4.50 -9.48
C ALA A 26 3.75 3.68 -8.77
N ALA A 27 3.35 2.78 -7.87
CA ALA A 27 4.27 1.95 -7.10
C ALA A 27 4.90 0.80 -7.92
N ASN A 28 4.16 0.21 -8.88
CA ASN A 28 4.55 -1.08 -9.46
C ASN A 28 4.91 -1.01 -10.95
N PHE A 29 4.69 0.09 -11.67
CA PHE A 29 5.03 0.18 -13.09
C PHE A 29 6.52 0.35 -13.32
N ALA A 30 7.19 1.31 -12.65
CA ALA A 30 8.62 1.58 -12.84
C ALA A 30 9.52 0.37 -12.50
N PRO A 31 9.26 -0.46 -11.48
CA PRO A 31 10.02 -1.69 -11.23
C PRO A 31 10.10 -2.65 -12.43
N LEU A 32 9.05 -2.72 -13.25
CA LEU A 32 9.04 -3.56 -14.46
C LEU A 32 10.03 -3.09 -15.53
N LEU A 33 10.50 -1.85 -15.43
CA LEU A 33 11.39 -1.19 -16.38
C LEU A 33 12.85 -1.14 -15.91
N PHE A 34 13.20 -1.57 -14.71
CA PHE A 34 14.53 -1.35 -14.13
C PHE A 34 15.68 -1.83 -15.01
N LEU A 35 15.58 -3.06 -15.54
CA LEU A 35 16.61 -3.58 -16.46
C LEU A 35 16.63 -2.85 -17.79
N LYS A 36 15.47 -2.43 -18.30
CA LYS A 36 15.37 -1.64 -19.53
C LYS A 36 16.03 -0.27 -19.35
N LEU A 37 15.71 0.44 -18.25
CA LEU A 37 16.32 1.73 -17.92
C LEU A 37 17.84 1.61 -17.70
N HIS A 38 18.29 0.53 -17.05
CA HIS A 38 19.72 0.25 -16.91
C HIS A 38 20.41 0.11 -18.28
N ASN A 39 19.83 -0.69 -19.18
CA ASN A 39 20.44 -1.00 -20.48
C ASN A 39 20.37 0.19 -21.44
N ASP A 40 19.21 0.88 -21.53
CA ASP A 40 19.01 1.96 -22.51
C ASP A 40 19.81 3.22 -22.16
N TYR A 41 19.84 3.58 -20.88
CA TYR A 41 20.47 4.82 -20.41
C TYR A 41 21.82 4.60 -19.74
N GLN A 42 22.34 3.35 -19.71
CA GLN A 42 23.61 2.98 -19.06
C GLN A 42 23.69 3.43 -17.60
N ILE A 43 22.54 3.43 -16.90
CA ILE A 43 22.45 3.83 -15.49
C ILE A 43 22.95 2.68 -14.62
N PRO A 44 23.93 2.88 -13.73
CA PRO A 44 24.42 1.83 -12.83
C PRO A 44 23.29 1.21 -12.00
N LEU A 45 23.32 -0.10 -11.79
CA LEU A 45 22.28 -0.82 -11.02
C LEU A 45 22.12 -0.26 -9.60
N GLY A 46 23.20 0.23 -8.98
CA GLY A 46 23.13 0.90 -7.68
C GLY A 46 22.25 2.16 -7.68
N LEU A 47 22.26 2.93 -8.78
CA LEU A 47 21.37 4.10 -8.94
C LEU A 47 19.93 3.68 -9.27
N ILE A 48 19.75 2.61 -10.05
CA ILE A 48 18.39 2.02 -10.28
C ILE A 48 17.77 1.60 -8.96
N ALA A 49 18.54 0.98 -8.06
CA ALA A 49 18.05 0.56 -6.74
C ALA A 49 17.62 1.73 -5.84
N LEU A 50 18.05 2.97 -6.12
CA LEU A 50 17.60 4.16 -5.38
C LEU A 50 16.21 4.66 -5.84
N ILE A 51 15.69 4.20 -6.98
CA ILE A 51 14.36 4.61 -7.47
C ILE A 51 13.25 4.27 -6.47
N PRO A 52 13.10 3.02 -6.01
CA PRO A 52 12.12 2.70 -4.96
C PRO A 52 12.36 3.46 -3.66
N THR A 53 13.61 3.65 -3.28
CA THR A 53 13.96 4.42 -2.06
C THR A 53 13.46 5.85 -2.15
N ALA A 54 13.65 6.53 -3.29
CA ALA A 54 13.14 7.88 -3.51
C ALA A 54 11.60 7.92 -3.52
N PHE A 55 10.95 6.91 -4.08
CA PHE A 55 9.50 6.78 -4.07
C PHE A 55 8.97 6.73 -2.64
N PHE A 56 9.40 5.78 -1.82
CA PHE A 56 8.93 5.63 -0.45
C PHE A 56 9.35 6.80 0.45
N PHE A 57 10.55 7.34 0.26
CA PHE A 57 10.97 8.54 1.01
C PHE A 57 10.06 9.74 0.69
N THR A 58 9.68 9.91 -0.57
CA THR A 58 8.74 10.98 -0.98
C THR A 58 7.38 10.77 -0.34
N GLN A 59 6.84 9.52 -0.31
CA GLN A 59 5.58 9.22 0.36
C GLN A 59 5.64 9.60 1.84
N LEU A 60 6.70 9.21 2.55
CA LEU A 60 6.88 9.54 3.96
C LEU A 60 6.87 11.06 4.22
N VAL A 61 7.49 11.85 3.34
CA VAL A 61 7.45 13.32 3.43
C VAL A 61 6.02 13.83 3.18
N VAL A 62 5.31 13.24 2.22
CA VAL A 62 3.90 13.59 1.92
C VAL A 62 2.99 13.27 3.08
N ASP A 63 3.18 12.16 3.78
CA ASP A 63 2.38 11.77 4.95
C ASP A 63 2.50 12.82 6.06
N ILE A 64 3.73 13.26 6.35
CA ILE A 64 3.98 14.34 7.33
C ILE A 64 3.30 15.64 6.88
N PHE A 65 3.38 15.97 5.59
CA PHE A 65 2.73 17.14 5.03
C PHE A 65 1.20 17.03 5.17
N CYS A 66 0.63 15.89 4.84
CA CYS A 66 -0.82 15.63 4.94
C CYS A 66 -1.32 15.77 6.38
N ALA A 67 -0.59 15.21 7.35
CA ALA A 67 -0.94 15.29 8.76
C ALA A 67 -1.13 16.73 9.27
N ARG A 68 -0.48 17.71 8.61
CA ARG A 68 -0.48 19.11 9.05
C ARG A 68 -1.31 20.04 8.17
N PHE A 69 -1.36 19.80 6.87
CA PHE A 69 -1.82 20.83 5.92
C PHE A 69 -3.09 20.46 5.16
N VAL A 70 -3.44 19.20 5.01
CA VAL A 70 -4.59 18.77 4.19
C VAL A 70 -5.90 19.37 4.67
N ASP A 71 -6.13 19.43 5.98
CA ASP A 71 -7.37 20.01 6.54
C ASP A 71 -7.51 21.50 6.20
N ARG A 72 -6.39 22.22 6.01
CA ARG A 72 -6.37 23.65 5.61
C ARG A 72 -6.55 23.82 4.10
N ILE A 73 -5.92 22.97 3.29
CA ILE A 73 -5.98 23.00 1.82
C ILE A 73 -7.35 22.52 1.33
N GLY A 74 -7.91 21.53 2.02
CA GLY A 74 -9.18 20.88 1.71
C GLY A 74 -9.00 19.59 0.93
N TYR A 75 -9.82 18.60 1.26
CA TYR A 75 -9.74 17.25 0.68
C TYR A 75 -9.88 17.22 -0.84
N ARG A 76 -10.82 17.99 -1.41
CA ARG A 76 -11.06 18.02 -2.85
C ARG A 76 -9.83 18.50 -3.61
N VAL A 77 -9.23 19.60 -3.19
CA VAL A 77 -8.05 20.16 -3.85
C VAL A 77 -6.88 19.18 -3.75
N SER A 78 -6.65 18.61 -2.57
CA SER A 78 -5.56 17.68 -2.33
C SER A 78 -5.70 16.38 -3.12
N ILE A 79 -6.91 15.78 -3.18
CA ILE A 79 -7.12 14.52 -3.91
C ILE A 79 -7.13 14.70 -5.43
N VAL A 80 -7.60 15.85 -5.94
CA VAL A 80 -7.49 16.19 -7.37
C VAL A 80 -6.03 16.43 -7.74
N ALA A 81 -5.27 17.13 -6.89
CA ALA A 81 -3.85 17.34 -7.09
C ALA A 81 -3.06 16.01 -7.08
N SER A 82 -3.45 15.03 -6.25
CA SER A 82 -2.80 13.72 -6.22
C SER A 82 -2.85 13.00 -7.56
N GLU A 83 -4.03 12.98 -8.18
CA GLU A 83 -4.20 12.38 -9.51
C GLU A 83 -3.43 13.15 -10.60
N ALA A 84 -3.41 14.49 -10.49
CA ALA A 84 -2.64 15.33 -11.41
C ALA A 84 -1.13 15.06 -11.30
N PHE A 85 -0.59 14.98 -10.08
CA PHE A 85 0.82 14.63 -9.85
C PHE A 85 1.15 13.23 -10.36
N SER A 86 0.26 12.26 -10.15
CA SER A 86 0.43 10.88 -10.66
C SER A 86 0.45 10.86 -12.19
N ALA A 87 -0.50 11.53 -12.83
CA ALA A 87 -0.58 11.60 -14.29
C ALA A 87 0.65 12.30 -14.89
N VAL A 88 1.00 13.48 -14.37
CA VAL A 88 2.16 14.25 -14.83
C VAL A 88 3.45 13.46 -14.61
N GLY A 89 3.61 12.79 -13.48
CA GLY A 89 4.78 11.97 -13.19
C GLY A 89 4.93 10.77 -14.14
N LEU A 90 3.83 10.07 -14.48
CA LEU A 90 3.86 8.96 -15.45
C LEU A 90 4.17 9.45 -16.87
N ILE A 91 3.60 10.59 -17.29
CA ILE A 91 3.92 11.21 -18.57
C ILE A 91 5.36 11.70 -18.58
N ALA A 92 5.81 12.36 -17.52
CA ALA A 92 7.18 12.82 -17.35
C ALA A 92 8.18 11.68 -17.46
N LEU A 93 7.88 10.50 -16.90
CA LEU A 93 8.73 9.32 -17.00
C LEU A 93 8.98 8.91 -18.47
N ALA A 94 7.98 9.09 -19.35
CA ALA A 94 8.13 8.78 -20.77
C ALA A 94 9.03 9.77 -21.53
N PHE A 95 9.12 11.04 -21.09
CA PHE A 95 9.77 12.10 -21.87
C PHE A 95 10.98 12.72 -21.22
N LEU A 96 10.98 12.97 -19.90
CA LEU A 96 12.07 13.68 -19.21
C LEU A 96 13.43 12.99 -19.32
N PRO A 97 13.56 11.66 -19.33
CA PRO A 97 14.85 11.00 -19.50
C PRO A 97 15.57 11.34 -20.82
N GLU A 98 14.82 11.78 -21.86
CA GLU A 98 15.38 12.16 -23.15
C GLU A 98 15.56 13.68 -23.32
N ILE A 99 14.76 14.47 -22.58
CA ILE A 99 14.80 15.93 -22.67
C ILE A 99 15.93 16.51 -21.82
N LEU A 100 16.17 15.89 -20.64
CA LEU A 100 17.16 16.40 -19.71
C LEU A 100 18.57 15.88 -20.04
N PRO A 101 19.64 16.67 -19.73
CA PRO A 101 21.01 16.27 -19.91
C PRO A 101 21.39 14.94 -19.20
N SER A 102 20.70 14.62 -18.13
CA SER A 102 20.83 13.36 -17.39
C SER A 102 19.52 12.58 -17.42
N ALA A 103 19.51 11.43 -18.06
CA ALA A 103 18.35 10.53 -18.08
C ALA A 103 17.95 10.12 -16.66
N TYR A 104 18.92 9.84 -15.79
CA TYR A 104 18.66 9.51 -14.39
C TYR A 104 17.94 10.62 -13.63
N ALA A 105 18.35 11.88 -13.83
CA ALA A 105 17.66 13.03 -13.23
C ALA A 105 16.21 13.13 -13.73
N GLY A 106 15.95 12.86 -15.01
CA GLY A 106 14.60 12.82 -15.58
C GLY A 106 13.74 11.74 -14.95
N ILE A 107 14.29 10.53 -14.77
CA ILE A 107 13.62 9.44 -14.08
C ILE A 107 13.29 9.84 -12.63
N MET A 108 14.27 10.35 -11.88
CA MET A 108 14.10 10.70 -10.47
C MET A 108 13.04 11.80 -10.25
N ILE A 109 13.03 12.83 -11.09
CA ILE A 109 12.00 13.88 -11.05
C ILE A 109 10.62 13.29 -11.30
N SER A 110 10.50 12.41 -12.30
CA SER A 110 9.25 11.72 -12.62
C SER A 110 8.76 10.86 -11.46
N VAL A 111 9.67 10.12 -10.83
CA VAL A 111 9.41 9.29 -9.64
C VAL A 111 8.88 10.13 -8.49
N VAL A 112 9.55 11.24 -8.18
CA VAL A 112 9.12 12.16 -7.11
C VAL A 112 7.71 12.70 -7.40
N LEU A 113 7.42 13.08 -8.66
CA LEU A 113 6.09 13.59 -9.03
C LEU A 113 5.00 12.54 -8.79
N TYR A 114 5.11 11.33 -9.35
CA TYR A 114 4.05 10.35 -9.12
C TYR A 114 4.05 9.77 -7.70
N ALA A 115 5.17 9.82 -6.96
CA ALA A 115 5.22 9.44 -5.56
C ALA A 115 4.47 10.46 -4.67
N ILE A 116 4.53 11.77 -4.97
CA ILE A 116 3.69 12.77 -4.31
C ILE A 116 2.21 12.43 -4.52
N GLY A 117 1.83 12.12 -5.76
CA GLY A 117 0.45 11.71 -6.07
C GLY A 117 0.04 10.46 -5.29
N SER A 118 0.89 9.44 -5.28
CA SER A 118 0.68 8.16 -4.59
C SER A 118 0.48 8.34 -3.08
N GLY A 119 1.35 9.10 -2.40
CA GLY A 119 1.23 9.37 -0.96
C GLY A 119 -0.03 10.15 -0.60
N LEU A 120 -0.39 11.17 -1.40
CA LEU A 120 -1.65 11.89 -1.20
C LEU A 120 -2.88 10.96 -1.32
N ILE A 121 -2.90 10.04 -2.30
CA ILE A 121 -3.98 9.05 -2.46
C ILE A 121 -4.08 8.16 -1.23
N GLU A 122 -2.95 7.65 -0.77
CA GLU A 122 -2.84 6.74 0.37
C GLU A 122 -3.46 7.35 1.63
N VAL A 123 -3.07 8.58 1.95
CA VAL A 123 -3.57 9.29 3.13
C VAL A 123 -5.04 9.67 3.00
N LEU A 124 -5.49 10.10 1.81
CA LEU A 124 -6.79 10.77 1.65
C LEU A 124 -7.96 9.84 1.33
N CYS A 125 -7.74 8.76 0.59
CA CYS A 125 -8.86 7.88 0.19
C CYS A 125 -9.54 7.24 1.40
N SER A 126 -8.77 6.81 2.39
CA SER A 126 -9.31 6.19 3.61
C SER A 126 -10.20 7.13 4.43
N PRO A 127 -9.79 8.35 4.82
CA PRO A 127 -10.66 9.30 5.53
C PRO A 127 -11.83 9.79 4.69
N ILE A 128 -11.69 9.95 3.37
CA ILE A 128 -12.80 10.32 2.48
C ILE A 128 -13.90 9.24 2.52
N VAL A 129 -13.53 7.96 2.46
CA VAL A 129 -14.49 6.85 2.53
C VAL A 129 -15.06 6.70 3.93
N GLU A 130 -14.25 6.88 4.98
CA GLU A 130 -14.70 6.85 6.38
C GLU A 130 -15.74 7.96 6.69
N ALA A 131 -15.61 9.13 6.07
CA ALA A 131 -16.57 10.22 6.20
C ALA A 131 -17.90 9.94 5.49
N CYS A 132 -17.95 9.06 4.51
CA CYS A 132 -19.17 8.71 3.80
C CYS A 132 -20.15 7.95 4.70
N PRO A 133 -21.49 8.15 4.53
CA PRO A 133 -22.52 7.50 5.34
C PRO A 133 -22.82 6.07 4.89
N PHE A 134 -21.80 5.21 4.85
CA PHE A 134 -21.96 3.79 4.60
C PHE A 134 -22.31 3.03 5.89
N GLU A 135 -23.20 2.05 5.80
CA GLU A 135 -23.68 1.26 6.95
C GLU A 135 -22.55 0.46 7.58
N ASN A 136 -21.74 -0.23 6.77
CA ASN A 136 -20.59 -1.01 7.23
C ASN A 136 -19.27 -0.37 6.75
N LYS A 137 -18.74 0.55 7.55
CA LYS A 137 -17.51 1.26 7.24
C LYS A 137 -16.28 0.34 7.21
N GLU A 138 -16.21 -0.64 8.11
CA GLU A 138 -15.09 -1.59 8.19
C GLU A 138 -15.00 -2.45 6.93
N ALA A 139 -16.14 -2.98 6.46
CA ALA A 139 -16.23 -3.75 5.23
C ALA A 139 -15.91 -2.89 3.99
N THR A 140 -16.42 -1.66 3.96
CA THR A 140 -16.15 -0.71 2.87
C THR A 140 -14.67 -0.35 2.80
N MET A 141 -14.02 -0.13 3.95
CA MET A 141 -12.59 0.14 4.05
C MET A 141 -11.75 -1.04 3.53
N SER A 142 -12.09 -2.26 3.93
CA SER A 142 -11.41 -3.45 3.46
C SER A 142 -11.54 -3.63 1.94
N LEU A 143 -12.76 -3.42 1.40
CA LEU A 143 -13.01 -3.48 -0.03
C LEU A 143 -12.24 -2.37 -0.78
N LEU A 144 -12.19 -1.15 -0.25
CA LEU A 144 -11.41 -0.05 -0.81
C LEU A 144 -9.95 -0.46 -1.00
N HIS A 145 -9.31 -0.94 0.03
CA HIS A 145 -7.90 -1.36 -0.03
C HIS A 145 -7.66 -2.59 -0.92
N SER A 146 -8.68 -3.39 -1.23
CA SER A 146 -8.53 -4.49 -2.21
C SER A 146 -8.19 -3.99 -3.60
N PHE A 147 -8.61 -2.76 -3.97
CA PHE A 147 -8.33 -2.19 -5.28
C PHE A 147 -6.85 -1.87 -5.51
N TYR A 148 -6.06 -1.66 -4.45
CA TYR A 148 -4.60 -1.63 -4.57
C TYR A 148 -4.05 -2.98 -5.04
N CYS A 149 -4.52 -4.09 -4.46
CA CYS A 149 -4.07 -5.43 -4.84
C CYS A 149 -4.43 -5.77 -6.30
N TRP A 150 -5.67 -5.48 -6.69
CA TRP A 150 -6.14 -5.68 -8.08
C TRP A 150 -5.44 -4.74 -9.05
N GLY A 151 -5.14 -3.50 -8.64
CA GLY A 151 -4.34 -2.56 -9.39
C GLY A 151 -2.90 -3.08 -9.59
N TRP A 152 -2.26 -3.57 -8.55
CA TRP A 152 -0.93 -4.18 -8.63
C TRP A 152 -0.91 -5.37 -9.61
N LEU A 153 -1.82 -6.32 -9.43
CA LEU A 153 -1.96 -7.45 -10.34
C LEU A 153 -2.22 -6.97 -11.78
N GLY A 154 -3.15 -6.02 -11.96
CA GLY A 154 -3.52 -5.48 -13.26
C GLY A 154 -2.36 -4.79 -13.96
N VAL A 155 -1.63 -3.90 -13.28
CA VAL A 155 -0.49 -3.20 -13.90
C VAL A 155 0.62 -4.17 -14.28
N THR A 156 0.90 -5.16 -13.45
CA THR A 156 1.93 -6.16 -13.73
C THR A 156 1.54 -7.01 -14.94
N LEU A 157 0.35 -7.60 -14.96
CA LEU A 157 -0.09 -8.51 -16.04
C LEU A 157 -0.29 -7.76 -17.35
N ILE A 158 -0.99 -6.61 -17.33
CA ILE A 158 -1.27 -5.85 -18.55
C ILE A 158 0.03 -5.27 -19.13
N SER A 159 0.92 -4.72 -18.30
CA SER A 159 2.20 -4.21 -18.79
C SER A 159 3.06 -5.33 -19.37
N THR A 160 3.14 -6.48 -18.70
CA THR A 160 3.89 -7.65 -19.22
C THR A 160 3.30 -8.13 -20.56
N LEU A 161 1.97 -8.20 -20.68
CA LEU A 161 1.32 -8.55 -21.94
C LEU A 161 1.63 -7.54 -23.04
N LEU A 162 1.57 -6.23 -22.73
CA LEU A 162 1.88 -5.18 -23.71
C LEU A 162 3.38 -5.20 -24.08
N PHE A 163 4.29 -5.46 -23.15
CA PHE A 163 5.72 -5.61 -23.46
C PHE A 163 6.01 -6.82 -24.34
N THR A 164 5.30 -7.93 -24.16
CA THR A 164 5.48 -9.14 -25.00
C THR A 164 4.87 -8.99 -26.39
N THR A 165 3.76 -8.24 -26.52
CA THR A 165 3.07 -8.08 -27.82
C THR A 165 3.57 -6.90 -28.63
N LEU A 166 3.86 -5.77 -27.99
CA LEU A 166 4.29 -4.53 -28.65
C LEU A 166 5.83 -4.34 -28.61
N GLY A 167 6.53 -5.13 -27.82
CA GLY A 167 7.94 -4.94 -27.51
C GLY A 167 8.18 -3.97 -26.33
N ILE A 168 9.18 -4.30 -25.51
CA ILE A 168 9.53 -3.48 -24.32
C ILE A 168 10.07 -2.09 -24.72
N ASP A 169 10.56 -1.91 -25.94
CA ASP A 169 11.02 -0.61 -26.46
C ASP A 169 9.91 0.43 -26.51
N ASN A 170 8.65 -0.02 -26.53
CA ASN A 170 7.46 0.84 -26.52
C ASN A 170 6.98 1.21 -25.10
N TRP A 171 7.79 1.00 -24.06
CA TRP A 171 7.43 1.26 -22.66
C TRP A 171 6.94 2.68 -22.38
N LYS A 172 7.41 3.68 -23.15
CA LYS A 172 6.96 5.07 -23.02
C LYS A 172 5.50 5.25 -23.34
N TYR A 173 5.00 4.60 -24.41
CA TYR A 173 3.58 4.61 -24.75
C TYR A 173 2.75 3.90 -23.67
N ILE A 174 3.31 2.87 -23.04
CA ILE A 174 2.63 2.15 -21.96
C ILE A 174 2.60 3.00 -20.67
N ALA A 175 3.64 3.81 -20.39
CA ALA A 175 3.60 4.81 -19.31
C ALA A 175 2.49 5.85 -19.55
N CYS A 176 2.37 6.38 -20.77
CA CYS A 176 1.28 7.29 -21.15
C CYS A 176 -0.10 6.61 -21.10
N PHE A 177 -0.21 5.32 -21.47
CA PHE A 177 -1.44 4.55 -21.34
C PHE A 177 -1.89 4.49 -19.88
N TRP A 178 -0.98 4.19 -18.95
CA TRP A 178 -1.31 4.16 -17.53
C TRP A 178 -1.68 5.53 -16.96
N ALA A 179 -1.17 6.62 -17.53
CA ALA A 179 -1.54 7.99 -17.14
C ALA A 179 -3.02 8.31 -17.42
N ILE A 180 -3.69 7.56 -18.31
CA ILE A 180 -5.14 7.74 -18.59
C ILE A 180 -5.98 7.51 -17.34
N VAL A 181 -5.57 6.58 -16.46
CA VAL A 181 -6.32 6.27 -15.22
C VAL A 181 -6.40 7.47 -14.30
N PRO A 182 -5.30 8.08 -13.85
CA PRO A 182 -5.35 9.27 -13.02
C PRO A 182 -5.98 10.47 -13.74
N LEU A 183 -5.75 10.68 -15.04
CA LEU A 183 -6.39 11.75 -15.80
C LEU A 183 -7.92 11.63 -15.78
N TYR A 184 -8.46 10.45 -16.00
CA TYR A 184 -9.89 10.19 -15.89
C TYR A 184 -10.38 10.42 -14.45
N ASN A 185 -9.60 10.02 -13.45
CA ASN A 185 -10.02 10.10 -12.07
C ASN A 185 -9.99 11.53 -11.51
N ILE A 186 -9.21 12.45 -12.09
CA ILE A 186 -9.31 13.90 -11.82
C ILE A 186 -10.76 14.37 -11.97
N TYR A 187 -11.43 14.01 -13.07
CA TYR A 187 -12.84 14.39 -13.29
C TYR A 187 -13.76 13.77 -12.23
N ASN A 188 -13.53 12.51 -11.84
CA ASN A 188 -14.32 11.86 -10.82
C ASN A 188 -14.22 12.56 -9.47
N PHE A 189 -13.01 12.85 -8.98
CA PHE A 189 -12.79 13.55 -7.72
C PHE A 189 -13.22 15.02 -7.76
N ALA A 190 -13.10 15.68 -8.90
CA ALA A 190 -13.60 17.06 -9.05
C ALA A 190 -15.13 17.16 -8.88
N THR A 191 -15.87 16.10 -9.22
CA THR A 191 -17.35 16.12 -9.35
C THR A 191 -18.10 15.22 -8.36
N CYS A 192 -17.41 14.36 -7.58
CA CYS A 192 -18.05 13.53 -6.55
C CYS A 192 -18.28 14.32 -5.26
N PRO A 193 -19.28 13.95 -4.42
CA PRO A 193 -19.43 14.52 -3.09
C PRO A 193 -18.28 14.07 -2.20
N ILE A 194 -17.61 15.00 -1.52
CA ILE A 194 -16.54 14.73 -0.55
C ILE A 194 -16.92 15.41 0.76
N GLU A 195 -17.02 14.60 1.81
CA GLU A 195 -17.26 15.05 3.17
C GLU A 195 -15.95 15.08 3.96
N LYS A 196 -15.89 15.90 4.98
CA LYS A 196 -14.79 15.88 5.95
C LYS A 196 -15.09 14.85 7.03
N ILE A 197 -14.08 14.13 7.48
CA ILE A 197 -14.22 13.15 8.56
C ILE A 197 -14.56 13.81 9.89
N ILE A 198 -14.09 15.03 10.10
CA ILE A 198 -14.34 15.85 11.29
C ILE A 198 -14.54 17.31 10.87
N GLU A 199 -15.44 18.01 11.58
CA GLU A 199 -15.62 19.45 11.41
C GLU A 199 -14.36 20.23 11.79
N ASP A 200 -14.12 21.35 11.12
CA ASP A 200 -12.95 22.19 11.34
C ASP A 200 -12.79 22.59 12.83
N GLY A 201 -11.60 22.40 13.34
CA GLY A 201 -11.25 22.75 14.73
C GLY A 201 -11.65 21.71 15.80
N LYS A 202 -12.38 20.64 15.45
CA LYS A 202 -12.78 19.58 16.40
C LYS A 202 -11.86 18.36 16.39
N GLY A 203 -10.92 18.27 15.46
CA GLY A 203 -9.95 17.17 15.36
C GLY A 203 -8.81 17.29 16.37
N MET A 204 -8.24 16.14 16.74
CA MET A 204 -7.04 16.11 17.58
C MET A 204 -5.84 16.67 16.82
N THR A 205 -5.05 17.49 17.52
CA THR A 205 -3.74 17.91 17.02
C THR A 205 -2.74 16.75 17.07
N ILE A 206 -1.66 16.83 16.29
CA ILE A 206 -0.58 15.82 16.32
C ILE A 206 -0.05 15.62 17.74
N LEU A 207 0.11 16.69 18.52
CA LEU A 207 0.56 16.59 19.90
C LEU A 207 -0.43 15.85 20.82
N GLN A 208 -1.74 16.04 20.59
CA GLN A 208 -2.77 15.31 21.35
C GLN A 208 -2.80 13.83 20.96
N LEU A 209 -2.61 13.51 19.69
CA LEU A 209 -2.46 12.12 19.22
C LEU A 209 -1.27 11.44 19.92
N PHE A 210 -0.10 12.08 19.95
CA PHE A 210 1.09 11.53 20.62
C PHE A 210 0.93 11.35 22.13
N LYS A 211 0.02 12.07 22.77
CA LYS A 211 -0.33 11.87 24.20
C LYS A 211 -1.31 10.71 24.41
N SER A 212 -1.92 10.17 23.37
CA SER A 212 -2.90 9.09 23.44
C SER A 212 -2.23 7.72 23.46
N PRO A 213 -2.36 6.90 24.51
CA PRO A 213 -1.85 5.53 24.51
C PRO A 213 -2.47 4.65 23.41
N LEU A 214 -3.76 4.88 23.09
CA LEU A 214 -4.45 4.17 21.99
C LEU A 214 -3.82 4.45 20.63
N PHE A 215 -3.35 5.69 20.41
CA PHE A 215 -2.66 6.05 19.18
C PHE A 215 -1.35 5.28 19.04
N TRP A 216 -0.56 5.16 20.09
CA TRP A 216 0.70 4.40 20.03
C TRP A 216 0.49 2.90 19.81
N VAL A 217 -0.58 2.34 20.38
CA VAL A 217 -0.97 0.95 20.06
C VAL A 217 -1.32 0.83 18.58
N ALA A 218 -2.07 1.77 18.01
CA ALA A 218 -2.40 1.79 16.59
C ALA A 218 -1.14 1.95 15.71
N VAL A 219 -0.18 2.79 16.10
CA VAL A 219 1.13 2.94 15.42
C VAL A 219 1.88 1.60 15.39
N VAL A 220 1.99 0.91 16.52
CA VAL A 220 2.65 -0.41 16.57
C VAL A 220 1.93 -1.42 15.68
N LEU A 221 0.60 -1.43 15.69
CA LEU A 221 -0.18 -2.31 14.81
C LEU A 221 0.09 -2.01 13.33
N MET A 222 0.19 -0.72 12.93
CA MET A 222 0.49 -0.35 11.56
C MET A 222 1.91 -0.71 11.15
N VAL A 223 2.91 -0.43 12.00
CA VAL A 223 4.31 -0.86 11.76
C VAL A 223 4.37 -2.38 11.56
N CYS A 224 3.73 -3.14 12.44
CA CYS A 224 3.72 -4.60 12.34
C CYS A 224 2.95 -5.10 11.10
N SER A 225 1.89 -4.39 10.68
CA SER A 225 1.13 -4.71 9.46
C SER A 225 2.01 -4.56 8.22
N GLY A 226 2.64 -3.39 8.05
CA GLY A 226 3.53 -3.11 6.92
C GLY A 226 4.75 -4.03 6.92
N ALA A 227 5.37 -4.25 8.10
CA ALA A 227 6.51 -5.15 8.22
C ALA A 227 6.16 -6.60 7.87
N SER A 228 5.02 -7.12 8.35
CA SER A 228 4.57 -8.49 8.05
C SER A 228 4.23 -8.67 6.57
N GLU A 229 3.61 -7.68 5.94
CA GLU A 229 3.23 -7.70 4.53
C GLU A 229 4.48 -7.66 3.64
N LEU A 230 5.30 -6.62 3.77
CA LEU A 230 6.40 -6.37 2.84
C LEU A 230 7.61 -7.30 3.06
N SER A 231 7.85 -7.79 4.29
CA SER A 231 8.90 -8.79 4.50
C SER A 231 8.65 -10.07 3.70
N MET A 232 7.42 -10.56 3.66
CA MET A 232 7.11 -11.75 2.87
C MET A 232 7.03 -11.43 1.38
N ALA A 233 6.34 -10.35 1.00
CA ALA A 233 6.13 -9.99 -0.40
C ALA A 233 7.43 -9.73 -1.17
N GLN A 234 8.38 -9.01 -0.56
CA GLN A 234 9.66 -8.68 -1.21
C GLN A 234 10.62 -9.86 -1.32
N TRP A 235 10.59 -10.78 -0.36
CA TRP A 235 11.48 -11.93 -0.35
C TRP A 235 10.86 -13.18 -0.99
N ALA A 236 9.55 -13.16 -1.31
CA ALA A 236 8.84 -14.32 -1.89
C ALA A 236 9.47 -14.81 -3.21
N SER A 237 9.88 -13.91 -4.10
CA SER A 237 10.51 -14.28 -5.37
C SER A 237 11.84 -14.99 -5.16
N ALA A 238 12.76 -14.39 -4.39
CA ALA A 238 14.07 -14.97 -4.09
C ALA A 238 13.93 -16.32 -3.37
N PHE A 239 12.94 -16.44 -2.51
CA PHE A 239 12.66 -17.67 -1.77
C PHE A 239 12.18 -18.80 -2.70
N VAL A 240 11.29 -18.50 -3.64
CA VAL A 240 10.78 -19.47 -4.63
C VAL A 240 11.88 -19.88 -5.60
N GLU A 241 12.72 -18.95 -6.04
CA GLU A 241 13.87 -19.23 -6.91
C GLU A 241 14.85 -20.20 -6.25
N SER A 242 15.25 -19.92 -5.01
CA SER A 242 16.22 -20.73 -4.28
C SER A 242 15.70 -22.13 -3.91
N GLY A 243 14.37 -22.29 -3.71
CA GLY A 243 13.75 -23.52 -3.22
C GLY A 243 13.17 -24.43 -4.30
N LEU A 244 12.72 -23.88 -5.43
CA LEU A 244 11.97 -24.66 -6.45
C LEU A 244 12.70 -24.82 -7.78
N GLY A 245 13.81 -24.11 -8.00
CA GLY A 245 14.59 -24.21 -9.25
C GLY A 245 13.85 -23.70 -10.50
N PHE A 246 12.77 -22.94 -10.33
CA PHE A 246 12.08 -22.28 -11.44
C PHE A 246 12.92 -21.13 -12.01
N SER A 247 12.67 -20.75 -13.26
CA SER A 247 13.32 -19.59 -13.84
C SER A 247 12.95 -18.32 -13.05
N LYS A 248 13.90 -17.41 -12.91
CA LYS A 248 13.72 -16.13 -12.20
C LYS A 248 12.46 -15.39 -12.65
N THR A 249 12.19 -15.36 -13.96
CA THR A 249 10.99 -14.71 -14.52
C THR A 249 9.68 -15.30 -13.96
N VAL A 250 9.61 -16.63 -13.82
CA VAL A 250 8.44 -17.29 -13.22
C VAL A 250 8.32 -16.97 -11.74
N CYS A 251 9.43 -16.93 -11.02
CA CYS A 251 9.46 -16.62 -9.59
C CYS A 251 9.07 -15.18 -9.31
N ASP A 252 9.56 -14.22 -10.10
CA ASP A 252 9.26 -12.80 -9.98
C ASP A 252 7.77 -12.49 -10.26
N LEU A 253 7.15 -13.22 -11.19
CA LEU A 253 5.72 -13.08 -11.49
C LEU A 253 4.84 -13.87 -10.52
N ALA A 254 5.15 -15.15 -10.29
CA ALA A 254 4.29 -16.04 -9.52
C ALA A 254 4.27 -15.71 -8.03
N GLY A 255 5.41 -15.46 -7.39
CA GLY A 255 5.50 -15.14 -5.97
C GLY A 255 4.70 -13.90 -5.60
N PRO A 256 5.07 -12.71 -6.08
CA PRO A 256 4.38 -11.46 -5.78
C PRO A 256 2.94 -11.42 -6.29
N CYS A 257 2.65 -11.97 -7.49
CA CYS A 257 1.28 -11.96 -8.02
C CYS A 257 0.32 -12.84 -7.20
N LEU A 258 0.71 -14.06 -6.84
CA LEU A 258 -0.13 -14.95 -6.02
C LEU A 258 -0.32 -14.38 -4.61
N PHE A 259 0.70 -13.76 -4.04
CA PHE A 259 0.58 -13.02 -2.79
C PHE A 259 -0.45 -11.89 -2.90
N ALA A 260 -0.37 -11.05 -3.94
CA ALA A 260 -1.30 -9.96 -4.17
C ALA A 260 -2.74 -10.45 -4.40
N VAL A 261 -2.92 -11.58 -5.12
CA VAL A 261 -4.23 -12.21 -5.34
C VAL A 261 -4.84 -12.66 -4.02
N THR A 262 -4.11 -13.41 -3.20
CA THR A 262 -4.63 -13.90 -1.92
C THR A 262 -4.91 -12.76 -0.93
N MET A 263 -4.08 -11.71 -0.94
CA MET A 263 -4.29 -10.49 -0.18
C MET A 263 -5.59 -9.78 -0.63
N GLY A 264 -5.77 -9.62 -1.93
CA GLY A 264 -7.00 -9.05 -2.51
C GLY A 264 -8.24 -9.88 -2.16
N ILE A 265 -8.15 -11.21 -2.22
CA ILE A 265 -9.24 -12.12 -1.82
C ILE A 265 -9.61 -11.92 -0.35
N SER A 266 -8.63 -11.83 0.55
CA SER A 266 -8.87 -11.57 1.99
C SER A 266 -9.62 -10.27 2.21
N ARG A 267 -9.21 -9.19 1.53
CA ARG A 267 -9.86 -7.87 1.61
C ARG A 267 -11.29 -7.89 1.07
N VAL A 268 -11.51 -8.56 -0.06
CA VAL A 268 -12.86 -8.74 -0.64
C VAL A 268 -13.72 -9.63 0.25
N PHE A 269 -13.15 -10.69 0.81
CA PHE A 269 -13.86 -11.57 1.75
C PHE A 269 -14.40 -10.76 2.93
N TYR A 270 -13.55 -10.00 3.60
CA TYR A 270 -14.01 -9.15 4.70
C TYR A 270 -14.97 -8.06 4.22
N GLY A 271 -14.74 -7.48 3.04
CA GLY A 271 -15.65 -6.51 2.42
C GLY A 271 -17.07 -7.06 2.17
N LYS A 272 -17.21 -8.35 1.87
CA LYS A 272 -18.51 -9.01 1.66
C LYS A 272 -19.16 -9.55 2.93
N PHE A 273 -18.37 -10.09 3.83
CA PHE A 273 -18.85 -10.85 4.99
C PHE A 273 -18.61 -10.14 6.33
N GLY A 274 -18.01 -8.94 6.31
CA GLY A 274 -17.66 -8.17 7.51
C GLY A 274 -18.83 -7.82 8.43
N GLU A 275 -20.08 -7.82 7.92
CA GLU A 275 -21.28 -7.67 8.78
C GLU A 275 -21.48 -8.85 9.73
N LYS A 276 -21.00 -10.04 9.33
CA LYS A 276 -21.15 -11.30 10.09
C LYS A 276 -19.89 -11.67 10.88
N VAL A 277 -18.79 -10.99 10.63
CA VAL A 277 -17.47 -11.31 11.17
C VAL A 277 -16.94 -10.14 11.99
N ASP A 278 -16.72 -10.37 13.28
CA ASP A 278 -16.11 -9.36 14.17
C ASP A 278 -14.68 -9.05 13.70
N LEU A 279 -14.40 -7.78 13.41
CA LEU A 279 -13.12 -7.31 12.87
C LEU A 279 -11.95 -7.67 13.79
N MET A 280 -12.10 -7.48 15.10
CA MET A 280 -11.04 -7.76 16.07
C MET A 280 -10.67 -9.25 16.07
N LYS A 281 -11.67 -10.13 16.05
CA LYS A 281 -11.45 -11.59 15.99
C LYS A 281 -10.81 -12.00 14.67
N PHE A 282 -11.26 -11.41 13.55
CA PHE A 282 -10.71 -11.68 12.24
C PHE A 282 -9.25 -11.24 12.15
N MET A 283 -8.90 -10.05 12.65
CA MET A 283 -7.51 -9.58 12.69
C MET A 283 -6.61 -10.45 13.57
N ILE A 284 -7.08 -10.86 14.76
CA ILE A 284 -6.31 -11.78 15.63
C ILE A 284 -6.09 -13.11 14.91
N GLY A 285 -7.14 -13.71 14.32
CA GLY A 285 -7.03 -14.93 13.54
C GLY A 285 -6.08 -14.80 12.35
N SER A 286 -6.12 -13.68 11.64
CA SER A 286 -5.21 -13.34 10.55
C SER A 286 -3.76 -13.21 11.03
N GLY A 287 -3.53 -12.57 12.19
CA GLY A 287 -2.19 -12.48 12.79
C GLY A 287 -1.62 -13.83 13.16
N VAL A 288 -2.44 -14.72 13.74
CA VAL A 288 -2.03 -16.10 14.05
C VAL A 288 -1.75 -16.89 12.75
N LEU A 289 -2.62 -16.76 11.74
CA LEU A 289 -2.39 -17.38 10.42
C LEU A 289 -1.09 -16.87 9.78
N CYS A 290 -0.82 -15.56 9.88
CA CYS A 290 0.41 -14.97 9.38
C CYS A 290 1.64 -15.59 10.04
N LEU A 291 1.62 -15.75 11.37
CA LEU A 291 2.70 -16.42 12.10
C LEU A 291 2.90 -17.87 11.62
N ILE A 292 1.81 -18.62 11.43
CA ILE A 292 1.87 -19.98 10.87
C ILE A 292 2.50 -19.98 9.48
N CYS A 293 2.13 -19.02 8.62
CA CYS A 293 2.72 -18.84 7.28
C CYS A 293 4.22 -18.56 7.33
N TYR A 294 4.68 -17.70 8.25
CA TYR A 294 6.10 -17.44 8.47
C TYR A 294 6.85 -18.68 8.94
N VAL A 295 6.27 -19.47 9.84
CA VAL A 295 6.83 -20.74 10.31
C VAL A 295 6.89 -21.76 9.15
N MET A 296 5.82 -21.88 8.35
CA MET A 296 5.81 -22.76 7.17
C MET A 296 6.87 -22.36 6.16
N ALA A 297 7.01 -21.09 5.84
CA ALA A 297 8.01 -20.60 4.91
C ALA A 297 9.44 -20.82 5.42
N SER A 298 9.69 -20.59 6.71
CA SER A 298 11.03 -20.60 7.29
C SER A 298 11.54 -21.98 7.72
N LEU A 299 10.68 -22.85 8.22
CA LEU A 299 11.09 -24.14 8.80
C LEU A 299 10.81 -25.34 7.90
N SER A 300 10.02 -25.18 6.82
CA SER A 300 9.72 -26.29 5.93
C SER A 300 10.92 -26.63 5.03
N HIS A 301 11.27 -27.91 5.00
CA HIS A 301 12.23 -28.47 4.04
C HIS A 301 11.55 -28.81 2.69
N ASN A 302 10.23 -28.79 2.64
CA ASN A 302 9.47 -29.02 1.41
C ASN A 302 9.19 -27.68 0.72
N PRO A 303 9.72 -27.45 -0.49
CA PRO A 303 9.55 -26.20 -1.23
C PRO A 303 8.08 -25.84 -1.49
N ILE A 304 7.21 -26.81 -1.71
CA ILE A 304 5.78 -26.60 -1.96
C ILE A 304 5.09 -26.04 -0.70
N VAL A 305 5.40 -26.61 0.46
CA VAL A 305 4.85 -26.14 1.75
C VAL A 305 5.32 -24.71 2.05
N ALA A 306 6.60 -24.43 1.78
CA ALA A 306 7.17 -23.11 1.94
C ALA A 306 6.51 -22.08 1.01
N LEU A 307 6.28 -22.44 -0.27
CA LEU A 307 5.57 -21.60 -1.24
C LEU A 307 4.12 -21.35 -0.79
N LEU A 308 3.41 -22.38 -0.32
CA LEU A 308 2.06 -22.24 0.22
C LEU A 308 2.03 -21.30 1.42
N GLY A 309 3.05 -21.35 2.29
CA GLY A 309 3.25 -20.39 3.38
C GLY A 309 3.33 -18.95 2.87
N CYS A 310 4.14 -18.70 1.83
CA CYS A 310 4.26 -17.37 1.21
C CYS A 310 2.93 -16.89 0.61
N ILE A 311 2.23 -17.73 -0.15
CA ILE A 311 0.95 -17.40 -0.80
C ILE A 311 -0.13 -17.12 0.25
N MET A 312 -0.28 -18.00 1.26
CA MET A 312 -1.29 -17.83 2.31
C MET A 312 -0.97 -16.68 3.25
N CYS A 313 0.31 -16.28 3.35
CA CYS A 313 0.68 -15.06 4.07
C CYS A 313 -0.01 -13.83 3.47
N GLY A 314 -0.12 -13.74 2.13
CA GLY A 314 -0.90 -12.68 1.47
C GLY A 314 -2.34 -12.61 1.99
N PHE A 315 -3.04 -13.75 2.08
CA PHE A 315 -4.38 -13.79 2.66
C PHE A 315 -4.40 -13.27 4.11
N SER A 316 -3.43 -13.68 4.92
CA SER A 316 -3.37 -13.33 6.33
C SER A 316 -3.11 -11.83 6.57
N VAL A 317 -2.23 -11.20 5.79
CA VAL A 317 -1.91 -9.78 5.97
C VAL A 317 -2.98 -8.86 5.38
N GLY A 318 -3.84 -9.35 4.50
CA GLY A 318 -4.79 -8.55 3.74
C GLY A 318 -5.65 -7.62 4.59
N ILE A 319 -6.12 -8.06 5.76
CA ILE A 319 -6.97 -7.26 6.65
C ILE A 319 -6.17 -6.37 7.62
N MET A 320 -4.88 -6.60 7.82
CA MET A 320 -4.12 -5.95 8.89
C MET A 320 -4.07 -4.43 8.72
N TRP A 321 -3.78 -3.94 7.52
CA TRP A 321 -3.73 -2.50 7.23
C TRP A 321 -5.12 -1.85 7.31
N PRO A 322 -6.12 -2.21 6.48
CA PRO A 322 -7.44 -1.58 6.53
C PRO A 322 -8.15 -1.80 7.87
N GLY A 323 -7.95 -2.95 8.51
CA GLY A 323 -8.51 -3.25 9.82
C GLY A 323 -7.92 -2.35 10.92
N THR A 324 -6.61 -2.09 10.89
CA THR A 324 -5.98 -1.16 11.85
C THR A 324 -6.53 0.26 11.69
N LEU A 325 -6.69 0.75 10.46
CA LEU A 325 -7.30 2.05 10.19
C LEU A 325 -8.75 2.11 10.71
N SER A 326 -9.55 1.08 10.42
CA SER A 326 -10.95 1.01 10.84
C SER A 326 -11.11 0.94 12.37
N ILE A 327 -10.28 0.13 13.05
CA ILE A 327 -10.30 0.06 14.53
C ILE A 327 -9.85 1.39 15.13
N SER A 328 -8.83 2.02 14.56
CA SER A 328 -8.30 3.29 15.04
C SER A 328 -9.34 4.40 14.91
N SER A 329 -10.01 4.51 13.77
CA SER A 329 -11.11 5.47 13.55
C SER A 329 -12.24 5.26 14.56
N LYS A 330 -12.62 4.01 14.83
CA LYS A 330 -13.68 3.67 15.79
C LYS A 330 -13.30 3.96 17.25
N LYS A 331 -12.02 3.76 17.61
CA LYS A 331 -11.52 3.97 18.98
C LYS A 331 -11.09 5.41 19.27
N ILE A 332 -10.64 6.14 18.24
CA ILE A 332 -10.19 7.53 18.29
C ILE A 332 -11.01 8.36 17.27
N PRO A 333 -12.33 8.57 17.49
CA PRO A 333 -13.19 9.21 16.50
C PRO A 333 -12.77 10.64 16.14
N THR A 334 -12.07 11.31 17.05
CA THR A 334 -11.56 12.68 16.87
C THR A 334 -10.15 12.72 16.24
N GLY A 335 -9.59 11.58 15.87
CA GLY A 335 -8.22 11.50 15.32
C GLY A 335 -8.02 12.22 13.99
N GLY A 336 -9.07 12.28 13.17
CA GLY A 336 -9.05 13.04 11.91
C GLY A 336 -8.00 12.61 10.91
N THR A 337 -7.75 13.46 9.92
CA THR A 337 -6.77 13.24 8.85
C THR A 337 -5.35 13.01 9.39
N ALA A 338 -4.98 13.74 10.44
CA ALA A 338 -3.65 13.60 11.05
C ALA A 338 -3.39 12.18 11.55
N MET A 339 -4.40 11.52 12.13
CA MET A 339 -4.29 10.12 12.57
C MET A 339 -4.08 9.19 11.37
N PHE A 340 -4.86 9.33 10.30
CA PHE A 340 -4.72 8.48 9.10
C PHE A 340 -3.35 8.64 8.46
N ALA A 341 -2.87 9.89 8.30
CA ALA A 341 -1.56 10.19 7.74
C ALA A 341 -0.40 9.60 8.56
N LEU A 342 -0.43 9.78 9.88
CA LEU A 342 0.60 9.25 10.78
C LEU A 342 0.56 7.72 10.87
N LEU A 343 -0.61 7.10 10.71
CA LEU A 343 -0.73 5.65 10.64
C LEU A 343 -0.22 5.11 9.31
N ALA A 344 -0.50 5.77 8.17
CA ALA A 344 0.07 5.42 6.87
C ALA A 344 1.61 5.46 6.93
N MET A 345 2.17 6.58 7.41
CA MET A 345 3.61 6.73 7.65
C MET A 345 4.19 5.60 8.53
N ALA A 346 3.47 5.19 9.58
CA ALA A 346 3.91 4.09 10.45
C ALA A 346 3.92 2.75 9.70
N GLY A 347 2.95 2.52 8.82
CA GLY A 347 2.90 1.35 7.94
C GLY A 347 4.06 1.30 6.96
N ASP A 348 4.40 2.41 6.33
CA ASP A 348 5.53 2.55 5.40
C ASP A 348 6.87 2.34 6.11
N LEU A 349 7.02 2.88 7.33
CA LEU A 349 8.18 2.59 8.18
C LEU A 349 8.29 1.10 8.47
N GLY A 350 7.17 0.44 8.78
CA GLY A 350 7.11 -1.02 8.96
C GLY A 350 7.53 -1.75 7.69
N GLY A 351 7.02 -1.31 6.54
CA GLY A 351 7.37 -1.82 5.22
C GLY A 351 8.84 -1.68 4.85
N SER A 352 9.52 -0.71 5.43
CA SER A 352 10.98 -0.52 5.28
C SER A 352 11.77 -1.36 6.30
N ILE A 353 11.34 -1.36 7.56
CA ILE A 353 12.02 -2.06 8.67
C ILE A 353 11.93 -3.58 8.49
N GLY A 354 10.77 -4.09 8.10
CA GLY A 354 10.51 -5.52 7.98
C GLY A 354 11.48 -6.24 7.03
N PRO A 355 11.48 -5.92 5.73
CA PRO A 355 12.37 -6.54 4.75
C PRO A 355 13.85 -6.32 5.06
N SER A 356 14.21 -5.14 5.58
CA SER A 356 15.59 -4.83 6.00
C SER A 356 16.05 -5.74 7.13
N THR A 357 15.16 -5.99 8.11
CA THR A 357 15.43 -6.90 9.23
C THR A 357 15.64 -8.32 8.73
N VAL A 358 14.77 -8.82 7.85
CA VAL A 358 14.89 -10.14 7.21
C VAL A 358 16.22 -10.24 6.46
N GLY A 359 16.54 -9.25 5.60
CA GLY A 359 17.77 -9.25 4.82
C GLY A 359 19.05 -9.25 5.67
N MET A 360 19.11 -8.36 6.68
CA MET A 360 20.30 -8.28 7.57
C MET A 360 20.51 -9.56 8.39
N ILE A 361 19.43 -10.18 8.87
CA ILE A 361 19.52 -11.44 9.61
C ILE A 361 19.92 -12.57 8.68
N SER A 362 19.36 -12.64 7.48
CA SER A 362 19.73 -13.64 6.45
C SER A 362 21.23 -13.57 6.14
N GLN A 363 21.76 -12.37 5.90
CA GLN A 363 23.17 -12.15 5.61
C GLN A 363 24.08 -12.61 6.76
N LYS A 364 23.72 -12.27 8.00
CA LYS A 364 24.48 -12.72 9.18
C LYS A 364 24.42 -14.22 9.39
N ALA A 365 23.39 -14.89 8.88
CA ALA A 365 23.22 -16.34 8.93
C ALA A 365 23.82 -17.07 7.71
N GLY A 366 24.77 -16.48 6.99
CA GLY A 366 25.42 -17.07 5.83
C GLY A 366 24.53 -17.07 4.59
N ASP A 367 23.81 -15.98 4.35
CA ASP A 367 22.83 -15.77 3.26
C ASP A 367 21.63 -16.74 3.31
N ASN A 368 21.32 -17.24 4.50
CA ASN A 368 20.19 -18.12 4.73
C ASN A 368 18.88 -17.32 4.92
N LEU A 369 18.09 -17.23 3.86
CA LEU A 369 16.83 -16.49 3.83
C LEU A 369 15.76 -17.07 4.79
N GLN A 370 15.78 -18.40 5.02
CA GLN A 370 14.86 -19.04 5.96
C GLN A 370 15.05 -18.49 7.38
N TYR A 371 16.30 -18.27 7.80
CA TYR A 371 16.59 -17.65 9.09
C TYR A 371 16.03 -16.22 9.19
N GLY A 372 16.22 -15.41 8.16
CA GLY A 372 15.66 -14.06 8.12
C GLY A 372 14.14 -14.06 8.24
N LEU A 373 13.46 -14.90 7.47
CA LEU A 373 12.00 -15.03 7.50
C LEU A 373 11.50 -15.55 8.86
N PHE A 374 12.21 -16.49 9.50
CA PHE A 374 11.86 -16.96 10.85
C PHE A 374 11.80 -15.80 11.85
N PHE A 375 12.82 -14.96 11.86
CA PHE A 375 12.84 -13.77 12.72
C PHE A 375 11.83 -12.71 12.28
N GLY A 376 11.50 -12.62 10.99
CA GLY A 376 10.40 -11.79 10.49
C GLY A 376 9.04 -12.13 11.13
N GLY A 377 8.86 -13.37 11.59
CA GLY A 377 7.69 -13.80 12.36
C GLY A 377 7.47 -13.04 13.67
N ILE A 378 8.44 -12.22 14.16
CA ILE A 378 8.25 -11.37 15.33
C ILE A 378 7.16 -10.31 15.10
N PHE A 379 7.02 -9.79 13.88
CA PHE A 379 6.05 -8.74 13.58
C PHE A 379 4.60 -9.20 13.76
N PRO A 380 4.15 -10.35 13.19
CA PRO A 380 2.80 -10.84 13.47
C PRO A 380 2.60 -11.25 14.93
N VAL A 381 3.62 -11.70 15.66
CA VAL A 381 3.52 -11.97 17.10
C VAL A 381 3.23 -10.68 17.87
N VAL A 382 4.00 -9.62 17.63
CA VAL A 382 3.78 -8.31 18.26
C VAL A 382 2.41 -7.77 17.89
N LEU A 383 1.99 -7.88 16.63
CA LEU A 383 0.67 -7.47 16.16
C LEU A 383 -0.44 -8.15 16.97
N VAL A 384 -0.40 -9.47 17.13
CA VAL A 384 -1.41 -10.23 17.89
C VAL A 384 -1.44 -9.79 19.35
N ILE A 385 -0.28 -9.61 19.98
CA ILE A 385 -0.18 -9.14 21.38
C ILE A 385 -0.86 -7.77 21.51
N PHE A 386 -0.54 -6.82 20.61
CA PHE A 386 -1.10 -5.48 20.67
C PHE A 386 -2.59 -5.43 20.32
N LEU A 387 -3.09 -6.32 19.45
CA LEU A 387 -4.53 -6.49 19.22
C LEU A 387 -5.26 -6.98 20.49
N ILE A 388 -4.65 -7.92 21.22
CA ILE A 388 -5.20 -8.39 22.50
C ILE A 388 -5.20 -7.25 23.53
N ILE A 389 -4.11 -6.50 23.65
CA ILE A 389 -4.04 -5.31 24.51
C ILE A 389 -5.15 -4.32 24.13
N LEU A 390 -5.26 -3.98 22.85
CA LEU A 390 -6.26 -3.04 22.34
C LEU A 390 -7.71 -3.47 22.62
N LYS A 391 -7.97 -4.78 22.63
CA LYS A 391 -9.29 -5.35 22.96
C LYS A 391 -9.71 -4.98 24.39
N PHE A 392 -8.78 -4.95 25.33
CA PHE A 392 -9.05 -4.65 26.75
C PHE A 392 -8.92 -3.16 27.10
N MET A 393 -8.33 -2.33 26.23
CA MET A 393 -8.25 -0.89 26.46
C MET A 393 -9.64 -0.23 26.35
N LYS A 394 -10.00 0.55 27.37
CA LYS A 394 -11.22 1.38 27.33
C LYS A 394 -11.03 2.53 26.34
N LYS A 395 -12.14 3.00 25.75
CA LYS A 395 -12.12 4.25 24.96
C LYS A 395 -11.63 5.40 25.85
N PRO A 396 -10.82 6.33 25.34
CA PRO A 396 -10.63 7.60 26.04
C PRO A 396 -11.99 8.26 26.19
N LEU A 397 -12.20 8.85 27.37
CA LEU A 397 -13.41 9.63 27.70
C LEU A 397 -13.55 10.85 26.78
#